data_ee3c0a9cdcadd1b0b0217b089262f2c6
#
_entry.id   ee3c0a9cdcadd1b0b0217b089262f2c6
#
_cell.length_a   1.000
_cell.length_b   1.000
_cell.length_c   1.000
_cell.angle_alpha   90.00
_cell.angle_beta   90.00
_cell.angle_gamma   90.00
#
_symmetry.space_group_name_H-M   'P 1'
#
loop_
_entity.id
_entity.type
_entity.pdbx_description
1 polymer ?
#
loop_
_entity_poly.entity_id
_entity_poly.type
_entity_poly.pdbx_seq_one_letter_code
_entity_poly.pdbx_strand_id
1 'polypeptide(L)'
;MRINTRIAAVALALLMSSTAAMAELKFGVSMAQFDDNWLTYLRESMAGKAKEEGVQLQFEDARSDVVKQLNQVQSFISQKVDAIVVNPVDTAATRNITQAAVKAGIPLIYVNRRPDDEKLPEGVITVASNDLEAGRLQMQYLAEKMGGKGSVVIMLGDLANNSTHNRTQGMKDVLAQYPNIKVVEEQTALYMRDKGMDLMSNWLLSGREFDAVASNNDEMGIGAAMALQQAGRGAGSVLIGGVDGTPDGLAAVKRGMLAASVFQDARGQAHGAIEAAIKMTKGEPVEQTLWIPYELITPENVDSFQARLKQ
;
A
#
# COMPACT_ATOMS: atom_id res chain seq x y z
N MET A 1 53.04 74.30 -17.86
CA MET A 1 52.58 73.12 -18.51
C MET A 1 51.99 72.15 -17.44
N ARG A 2 50.66 72.17 -17.36
CA ARG A 2 49.94 71.40 -16.30
C ARG A 2 49.33 70.15 -16.92
N ILE A 3 49.74 68.98 -16.52
CA ILE A 3 49.22 67.70 -16.98
C ILE A 3 48.11 67.33 -15.97
N ASN A 4 46.86 67.27 -16.41
CA ASN A 4 45.73 66.78 -15.62
C ASN A 4 45.60 65.24 -15.87
N THR A 5 45.88 64.45 -14.85
CA THR A 5 45.64 63.07 -14.88
C THR A 5 44.25 62.80 -14.29
N ARG A 6 43.26 62.39 -15.10
CA ARG A 6 41.95 61.91 -14.66
C ARG A 6 42.07 60.41 -14.44
N ILE A 7 42.00 60.02 -13.16
CA ILE A 7 41.92 58.63 -12.78
C ILE A 7 40.43 58.20 -12.95
N ALA A 8 40.16 57.33 -13.94
CA ALA A 8 38.86 56.68 -14.12
C ALA A 8 38.80 55.49 -13.17
N ALA A 9 37.99 55.57 -12.10
CA ALA A 9 37.66 54.47 -11.24
C ALA A 9 36.60 53.58 -11.93
N VAL A 10 37.00 52.42 -12.41
CA VAL A 10 36.09 51.38 -12.89
C VAL A 10 35.58 50.62 -11.67
N ALA A 11 34.35 50.89 -11.27
CA ALA A 11 33.63 50.10 -10.27
C ALA A 11 33.16 48.78 -10.92
N LEU A 12 33.91 47.71 -10.69
CA LEU A 12 33.51 46.37 -11.07
C LEU A 12 32.45 45.87 -10.06
N ALA A 13 31.15 46.05 -10.38
CA ALA A 13 30.05 45.47 -9.64
C ALA A 13 30.07 43.95 -9.83
N LEU A 14 30.63 43.22 -8.87
CA LEU A 14 30.47 41.77 -8.73
C LEU A 14 28.99 41.49 -8.39
N LEU A 15 28.19 41.16 -9.41
CA LEU A 15 26.91 40.50 -9.23
C LEU A 15 27.19 39.10 -8.65
N MET A 16 27.21 39.01 -7.33
CA MET A 16 27.09 37.72 -6.64
C MET A 16 25.66 37.24 -6.87
N SER A 17 25.46 36.46 -7.93
CA SER A 17 24.29 35.59 -8.08
C SER A 17 24.41 34.57 -6.96
N SER A 18 23.85 34.86 -5.79
CA SER A 18 23.58 33.86 -4.79
C SER A 18 22.54 32.90 -5.38
N THR A 19 22.98 31.86 -6.00
CA THR A 19 22.14 30.66 -6.15
C THR A 19 21.80 30.24 -4.72
N ALA A 20 20.63 30.64 -4.23
CA ALA A 20 20.09 30.03 -3.03
C ALA A 20 20.05 28.53 -3.34
N ALA A 21 20.98 27.77 -2.77
CA ALA A 21 20.86 26.32 -2.74
C ALA A 21 19.53 26.08 -2.03
N MET A 22 18.51 25.67 -2.77
CA MET A 22 17.28 25.22 -2.16
C MET A 22 17.69 24.09 -1.22
N ALA A 23 17.41 24.26 0.07
CA ALA A 23 17.66 23.19 1.04
C ALA A 23 16.93 21.94 0.54
N GLU A 24 17.67 20.84 0.49
CA GLU A 24 17.13 19.54 0.10
C GLU A 24 15.97 19.18 1.04
N LEU A 25 14.79 18.91 0.49
CA LEU A 25 13.62 18.53 1.30
C LEU A 25 13.91 17.20 2.03
N LYS A 26 13.53 17.13 3.30
CA LYS A 26 13.70 15.93 4.13
C LYS A 26 12.34 15.44 4.62
N PHE A 27 11.97 14.22 4.28
CA PHE A 27 10.73 13.59 4.75
C PHE A 27 11.02 12.43 5.70
N GLY A 28 10.21 12.34 6.76
CA GLY A 28 10.18 11.19 7.65
C GLY A 28 9.14 10.18 7.16
N VAL A 29 9.50 8.91 7.02
CA VAL A 29 8.61 7.84 6.56
C VAL A 29 8.53 6.76 7.63
N SER A 30 7.37 6.61 8.27
CA SER A 30 7.10 5.53 9.23
C SER A 30 6.26 4.44 8.58
N MET A 31 6.83 3.26 8.43
CA MET A 31 6.17 2.08 7.88
C MET A 31 5.65 1.18 8.99
N ALA A 32 4.50 0.55 8.79
CA ALA A 32 3.94 -0.40 9.76
C ALA A 32 4.92 -1.53 10.07
N GLN A 33 5.56 -2.07 9.03
CA GLN A 33 6.62 -3.09 9.13
C GLN A 33 7.43 -3.13 7.84
N PHE A 34 8.66 -3.63 7.93
CA PHE A 34 9.56 -3.77 6.77
C PHE A 34 9.49 -5.14 6.10
N ASP A 35 9.01 -6.16 6.80
CA ASP A 35 9.06 -7.56 6.37
C ASP A 35 7.86 -7.97 5.49
N ASP A 36 6.88 -7.09 5.29
CA ASP A 36 5.76 -7.33 4.37
C ASP A 36 6.22 -7.13 2.91
N ASN A 37 5.95 -8.12 2.06
CA ASN A 37 6.38 -8.10 0.66
C ASN A 37 5.84 -6.89 -0.10
N TRP A 38 4.53 -6.61 -0.01
CA TRP A 38 3.94 -5.50 -0.74
C TRP A 38 4.46 -4.14 -0.21
N LEU A 39 4.57 -3.99 1.12
CA LEU A 39 5.13 -2.78 1.74
C LEU A 39 6.62 -2.56 1.38
N THR A 40 7.36 -3.63 1.06
CA THR A 40 8.73 -3.52 0.55
C THR A 40 8.74 -2.82 -0.81
N TYR A 41 7.86 -3.22 -1.75
CA TYR A 41 7.73 -2.55 -3.05
C TYR A 41 7.28 -1.09 -2.91
N LEU A 42 6.35 -0.81 -2.00
CA LEU A 42 5.93 0.57 -1.70
C LEU A 42 7.12 1.42 -1.22
N ARG A 43 7.90 0.91 -0.25
CA ARG A 43 9.07 1.59 0.31
C ARG A 43 10.15 1.83 -0.73
N GLU A 44 10.49 0.81 -1.53
CA GLU A 44 11.48 0.93 -2.59
C GLU A 44 11.07 1.93 -3.67
N SER A 45 9.79 1.93 -4.05
CA SER A 45 9.24 2.88 -5.02
C SER A 45 9.25 4.32 -4.47
N MET A 46 8.95 4.52 -3.17
CA MET A 46 9.10 5.83 -2.53
C MET A 46 10.56 6.31 -2.55
N ALA A 47 11.52 5.42 -2.24
CA ALA A 47 12.93 5.75 -2.27
C ALA A 47 13.41 6.13 -3.67
N GLY A 48 12.97 5.40 -4.70
CA GLY A 48 13.24 5.69 -6.11
C GLY A 48 12.72 7.07 -6.51
N LYS A 49 11.42 7.33 -6.26
CA LYS A 49 10.78 8.61 -6.60
C LYS A 49 11.40 9.79 -5.87
N ALA A 50 11.69 9.64 -4.57
CA ALA A 50 12.35 10.69 -3.80
C ALA A 50 13.74 11.05 -4.34
N LYS A 51 14.51 10.03 -4.75
CA LYS A 51 15.82 10.24 -5.39
C LYS A 51 15.69 11.02 -6.71
N GLU A 52 14.68 10.71 -7.52
CA GLU A 52 14.38 11.44 -8.77
C GLU A 52 14.05 12.92 -8.50
N GLU A 53 13.31 13.20 -7.42
CA GLU A 53 12.88 14.55 -7.03
C GLU A 53 13.91 15.33 -6.17
N GLY A 54 15.05 14.71 -5.82
CA GLY A 54 16.04 15.34 -4.94
C GLY A 54 15.55 15.50 -3.51
N VAL A 55 14.76 14.57 -2.99
CA VAL A 55 14.21 14.53 -1.64
C VAL A 55 14.95 13.48 -0.80
N GLN A 56 15.36 13.84 0.40
CA GLN A 56 15.93 12.89 1.35
C GLN A 56 14.82 12.19 2.14
N LEU A 57 14.79 10.86 2.16
CA LEU A 57 13.88 10.07 2.99
C LEU A 57 14.61 9.43 4.17
N GLN A 58 13.99 9.55 5.35
CA GLN A 58 14.35 8.78 6.54
C GLN A 58 13.26 7.75 6.82
N PHE A 59 13.55 6.48 6.56
CA PHE A 59 12.62 5.38 6.83
C PHE A 59 12.78 4.83 8.25
N GLU A 60 11.65 4.57 8.91
CA GLU A 60 11.58 3.94 10.22
C GLU A 60 10.59 2.77 10.19
N ASP A 61 10.98 1.66 10.78
CA ASP A 61 10.17 0.45 10.94
C ASP A 61 9.44 0.46 12.29
N ALA A 62 8.12 0.55 12.27
CA ALA A 62 7.31 0.49 13.49
C ALA A 62 7.23 -0.93 14.07
N ARG A 63 7.51 -1.98 13.30
CA ARG A 63 7.43 -3.39 13.71
C ARG A 63 6.08 -3.76 14.29
N SER A 64 5.01 -3.32 13.64
CA SER A 64 3.62 -3.52 14.08
C SER A 64 3.33 -3.00 15.50
N ASP A 65 4.09 -2.02 15.99
CA ASP A 65 3.93 -1.39 17.30
C ASP A 65 3.43 0.05 17.14
N VAL A 66 2.17 0.29 17.55
CA VAL A 66 1.48 1.59 17.49
C VAL A 66 2.22 2.66 18.31
N VAL A 67 2.75 2.30 19.49
CA VAL A 67 3.46 3.25 20.36
C VAL A 67 4.78 3.63 19.74
N LYS A 68 5.50 2.67 19.19
CA LYS A 68 6.75 2.92 18.45
C LYS A 68 6.49 3.80 17.24
N GLN A 69 5.41 3.57 16.48
CA GLN A 69 5.04 4.41 15.35
C GLN A 69 4.79 5.86 15.75
N LEU A 70 4.05 6.10 16.84
CA LEU A 70 3.84 7.45 17.37
C LEU A 70 5.16 8.11 17.78
N ASN A 71 6.06 7.38 18.45
CA ASN A 71 7.37 7.89 18.86
C ASN A 71 8.25 8.26 17.65
N GLN A 72 8.19 7.51 16.55
CA GLN A 72 8.87 7.83 15.30
C GLN A 72 8.36 9.15 14.72
N VAL A 73 7.05 9.35 14.67
CA VAL A 73 6.45 10.61 14.20
C VAL A 73 6.88 11.78 15.10
N GLN A 74 6.90 11.61 16.42
CA GLN A 74 7.39 12.65 17.35
C GLN A 74 8.87 12.95 17.13
N SER A 75 9.68 11.94 16.80
CA SER A 75 11.09 12.11 16.44
C SER A 75 11.24 12.92 15.15
N PHE A 76 10.47 12.63 14.11
CA PHE A 76 10.47 13.42 12.87
C PHE A 76 10.06 14.88 13.11
N ILE A 77 9.05 15.12 13.94
CA ILE A 77 8.64 16.47 14.36
C ILE A 77 9.80 17.20 15.05
N SER A 78 10.49 16.52 15.97
CA SER A 78 11.63 17.09 16.70
C SER A 78 12.81 17.43 15.78
N GLN A 79 12.99 16.62 14.72
CA GLN A 79 14.00 16.85 13.68
C GLN A 79 13.59 17.92 12.68
N LYS A 80 12.34 18.42 12.74
CA LYS A 80 11.78 19.43 11.83
C LYS A 80 11.86 19.00 10.37
N VAL A 81 11.44 17.76 10.09
CA VAL A 81 11.31 17.29 8.70
C VAL A 81 10.25 18.11 7.98
N ASP A 82 10.37 18.23 6.65
CA ASP A 82 9.47 19.07 5.84
C ASP A 82 8.10 18.40 5.62
N ALA A 83 8.03 17.08 5.64
CA ALA A 83 6.78 16.30 5.59
C ALA A 83 6.94 14.95 6.28
N ILE A 84 5.81 14.36 6.68
CA ILE A 84 5.74 13.03 7.30
C ILE A 84 4.84 12.14 6.45
N VAL A 85 5.32 10.93 6.09
CA VAL A 85 4.55 9.89 5.43
C VAL A 85 4.37 8.73 6.40
N VAL A 86 3.15 8.23 6.57
CA VAL A 86 2.84 7.14 7.49
C VAL A 86 2.04 6.05 6.79
N ASN A 87 2.56 4.83 6.82
CA ASN A 87 1.76 3.63 6.60
C ASN A 87 1.31 3.10 7.96
N PRO A 88 0.04 3.27 8.37
CA PRO A 88 -0.39 2.99 9.73
C PRO A 88 -0.23 1.52 10.14
N VAL A 89 0.20 1.29 11.37
CA VAL A 89 0.14 -0.03 12.02
C VAL A 89 -1.30 -0.43 12.27
N ASP A 90 -2.07 0.48 12.88
CA ASP A 90 -3.48 0.33 13.22
C ASP A 90 -4.24 1.55 12.72
N THR A 91 -5.26 1.33 11.88
CA THR A 91 -6.01 2.40 11.24
C THR A 91 -6.93 3.17 12.20
N ALA A 92 -7.34 2.56 13.31
CA ALA A 92 -8.11 3.19 14.37
C ALA A 92 -7.24 4.01 15.36
N ALA A 93 -5.93 3.75 15.41
CA ALA A 93 -5.01 4.39 16.35
C ALA A 93 -4.29 5.63 15.80
N THR A 94 -4.68 6.14 14.63
CA THR A 94 -3.99 7.22 13.91
C THR A 94 -4.20 8.63 14.50
N ARG A 95 -5.21 8.81 15.36
CA ARG A 95 -5.60 10.14 15.88
C ARG A 95 -4.45 10.90 16.54
N ASN A 96 -3.64 10.24 17.36
CA ASN A 96 -2.52 10.89 18.05
C ASN A 96 -1.41 11.30 17.08
N ILE A 97 -1.18 10.52 16.02
CA ILE A 97 -0.25 10.85 14.93
C ILE A 97 -0.74 12.09 14.19
N THR A 98 -2.01 12.09 13.79
CA THR A 98 -2.66 13.22 13.12
C THR A 98 -2.54 14.50 13.95
N GLN A 99 -2.92 14.45 15.25
CA GLN A 99 -2.85 15.61 16.13
C GLN A 99 -1.43 16.14 16.34
N ALA A 100 -0.44 15.25 16.45
CA ALA A 100 0.96 15.64 16.63
C ALA A 100 1.49 16.39 15.39
N ALA A 101 1.24 15.87 14.18
CA ALA A 101 1.68 16.47 12.94
C ALA A 101 0.99 17.85 12.70
N VAL A 102 -0.34 17.91 12.88
CA VAL A 102 -1.13 19.14 12.73
C VAL A 102 -0.66 20.22 13.72
N LYS A 103 -0.45 19.87 14.99
CA LYS A 103 0.06 20.80 16.00
C LYS A 103 1.45 21.32 15.66
N ALA A 104 2.27 20.51 15.01
CA ALA A 104 3.61 20.92 14.56
C ALA A 104 3.60 21.71 13.24
N GLY A 105 2.45 21.79 12.53
CA GLY A 105 2.33 22.42 11.22
C GLY A 105 3.09 21.68 10.12
N ILE A 106 3.33 20.38 10.28
CA ILE A 106 4.05 19.55 9.32
C ILE A 106 3.04 18.75 8.47
N PRO A 107 3.09 18.84 7.14
CA PRO A 107 2.27 18.03 6.24
C PRO A 107 2.34 16.54 6.57
N LEU A 108 1.18 15.88 6.65
CA LEU A 108 1.07 14.45 6.93
C LEU A 108 0.36 13.72 5.80
N ILE A 109 1.01 12.72 5.27
CA ILE A 109 0.48 11.87 4.21
C ILE A 109 0.32 10.45 4.76
N TYR A 110 -0.91 9.97 4.84
CA TYR A 110 -1.16 8.56 5.06
C TYR A 110 -1.08 7.82 3.73
N VAL A 111 -0.31 6.74 3.67
CA VAL A 111 -0.13 5.95 2.45
C VAL A 111 -0.62 4.52 2.63
N ASN A 112 -1.30 3.98 1.63
CA ASN A 112 -1.84 2.63 1.54
C ASN A 112 -3.01 2.37 2.52
N ARG A 113 -2.77 2.39 3.82
CA ARG A 113 -3.78 2.20 4.87
C ARG A 113 -4.35 3.54 5.27
N ARG A 114 -5.67 3.67 5.22
CA ARG A 114 -6.37 4.92 5.56
C ARG A 114 -6.69 4.96 7.05
N PRO A 115 -6.61 6.14 7.69
CA PRO A 115 -7.25 6.35 8.99
C PRO A 115 -8.75 6.00 8.94
N ASP A 116 -9.30 5.53 10.05
CA ASP A 116 -10.74 5.27 10.17
C ASP A 116 -11.56 6.57 10.31
N ASP A 117 -10.91 7.70 10.55
CA ASP A 117 -11.57 9.00 10.63
C ASP A 117 -12.18 9.38 9.26
N GLU A 118 -13.47 9.69 9.22
CA GLU A 118 -14.19 10.06 7.99
C GLU A 118 -13.68 11.36 7.37
N LYS A 119 -13.22 12.30 8.21
CA LYS A 119 -12.66 13.58 7.81
C LYS A 119 -11.29 13.80 8.42
N LEU A 120 -10.30 14.01 7.56
CA LEU A 120 -8.97 14.41 7.97
C LEU A 120 -8.89 15.96 8.06
N PRO A 121 -8.14 16.52 9.02
CA PRO A 121 -7.93 17.96 9.13
C PRO A 121 -7.09 18.49 7.97
N GLU A 122 -7.07 19.82 7.82
CA GLU A 122 -6.18 20.50 6.87
C GLU A 122 -4.72 20.12 7.13
N GLY A 123 -3.93 19.97 6.07
CA GLY A 123 -2.54 19.52 6.15
C GLY A 123 -2.37 17.99 6.29
N VAL A 124 -3.47 17.23 6.23
CA VAL A 124 -3.46 15.75 6.28
C VAL A 124 -4.21 15.18 5.10
N ILE A 125 -3.56 14.29 4.37
CA ILE A 125 -4.16 13.61 3.21
C ILE A 125 -3.93 12.11 3.24
N THR A 126 -4.59 11.40 2.34
CA THR A 126 -4.39 9.97 2.12
C THR A 126 -4.07 9.67 0.66
N VAL A 127 -3.12 8.78 0.40
CA VAL A 127 -2.87 8.18 -0.91
C VAL A 127 -3.07 6.69 -0.78
N ALA A 128 -4.14 6.16 -1.36
CA ALA A 128 -4.55 4.78 -1.17
C ALA A 128 -5.39 4.26 -2.34
N SER A 129 -5.74 2.99 -2.28
CA SER A 129 -6.71 2.36 -3.19
C SER A 129 -8.02 2.07 -2.47
N ASN A 130 -9.13 1.91 -3.22
CA ASN A 130 -10.43 1.59 -2.63
C ASN A 130 -10.55 0.09 -2.37
N ASP A 131 -10.28 -0.34 -1.14
CA ASP A 131 -10.27 -1.75 -0.76
C ASP A 131 -11.62 -2.48 -0.92
N LEU A 132 -12.76 -1.78 -0.89
CA LEU A 132 -14.06 -2.37 -1.24
C LEU A 132 -14.05 -2.88 -2.69
N GLU A 133 -13.44 -2.10 -3.59
CA GLU A 133 -13.35 -2.46 -5.00
C GLU A 133 -12.45 -3.68 -5.22
N ALA A 134 -11.34 -3.79 -4.47
CA ALA A 134 -10.49 -4.98 -4.54
C ALA A 134 -11.26 -6.26 -4.21
N GLY A 135 -12.02 -6.23 -3.11
CA GLY A 135 -12.87 -7.37 -2.73
C GLY A 135 -13.95 -7.69 -3.77
N ARG A 136 -14.56 -6.66 -4.36
CA ARG A 136 -15.57 -6.84 -5.41
C ARG A 136 -14.97 -7.46 -6.68
N LEU A 137 -13.88 -6.93 -7.19
CA LEU A 137 -13.20 -7.45 -8.39
C LEU A 137 -12.82 -8.92 -8.21
N GLN A 138 -12.21 -9.25 -7.08
CA GLN A 138 -11.80 -10.62 -6.76
C GLN A 138 -13.00 -11.56 -6.70
N MET A 139 -14.02 -11.20 -5.89
CA MET A 139 -15.14 -12.12 -5.65
C MET A 139 -16.06 -12.25 -6.86
N GLN A 140 -16.22 -11.20 -7.65
CA GLN A 140 -16.97 -11.25 -8.92
C GLN A 140 -16.35 -12.29 -9.85
N TYR A 141 -15.02 -12.26 -10.03
CA TYR A 141 -14.31 -13.24 -10.85
C TYR A 141 -14.46 -14.66 -10.31
N LEU A 142 -14.29 -14.86 -9.00
CA LEU A 142 -14.44 -16.19 -8.39
C LEU A 142 -15.87 -16.71 -8.55
N ALA A 143 -16.89 -15.89 -8.29
CA ALA A 143 -18.29 -16.28 -8.40
C ALA A 143 -18.67 -16.70 -9.84
N GLU A 144 -18.16 -15.96 -10.85
CA GLU A 144 -18.37 -16.30 -12.26
C GLU A 144 -17.68 -17.64 -12.62
N LYS A 145 -16.43 -17.85 -12.17
CA LYS A 145 -15.71 -19.11 -12.40
C LYS A 145 -16.35 -20.31 -11.69
N MET A 146 -16.99 -20.08 -10.55
CA MET A 146 -17.80 -21.09 -9.83
C MET A 146 -19.16 -21.37 -10.50
N GLY A 147 -19.55 -20.60 -11.53
CA GLY A 147 -20.88 -20.71 -12.15
C GLY A 147 -22.01 -20.28 -11.21
N GLY A 148 -21.75 -19.36 -10.29
CA GLY A 148 -22.72 -18.75 -9.38
C GLY A 148 -23.21 -19.66 -8.25
N LYS A 149 -22.55 -20.76 -7.95
CA LYS A 149 -22.92 -21.72 -6.89
C LYS A 149 -21.69 -22.38 -6.26
N GLY A 150 -21.86 -22.88 -5.03
CA GLY A 150 -20.80 -23.61 -4.30
C GLY A 150 -20.51 -23.01 -2.94
N SER A 151 -19.28 -23.16 -2.48
CA SER A 151 -18.87 -22.70 -1.16
C SER A 151 -17.50 -22.00 -1.21
N VAL A 152 -17.34 -20.96 -0.39
CA VAL A 152 -16.13 -20.18 -0.30
C VAL A 152 -15.68 -20.05 1.15
N VAL A 153 -14.36 -20.10 1.37
CA VAL A 153 -13.72 -19.68 2.62
C VAL A 153 -13.02 -18.34 2.40
N ILE A 154 -13.01 -17.47 3.42
CA ILE A 154 -12.36 -16.16 3.34
C ILE A 154 -11.16 -16.14 4.28
N MET A 155 -9.96 -15.88 3.70
CA MET A 155 -8.74 -15.63 4.48
C MET A 155 -8.60 -14.14 4.73
N LEU A 156 -8.79 -13.74 5.99
CA LEU A 156 -8.70 -12.37 6.43
C LEU A 156 -7.25 -11.96 6.67
N GLY A 157 -6.94 -10.70 6.37
CA GLY A 157 -5.68 -10.08 6.76
C GLY A 157 -5.61 -9.78 8.26
N ASP A 158 -4.78 -8.80 8.63
CA ASP A 158 -4.71 -8.29 10.00
C ASP A 158 -5.96 -7.46 10.33
N LEU A 159 -6.62 -7.78 11.44
CA LEU A 159 -7.87 -7.14 11.86
C LEU A 159 -7.68 -5.71 12.38
N ALA A 160 -6.46 -5.29 12.71
CA ALA A 160 -6.14 -3.89 13.04
C ALA A 160 -6.12 -2.97 11.80
N ASN A 161 -6.38 -3.53 10.62
CA ASN A 161 -6.27 -2.83 9.34
C ASN A 161 -7.62 -2.78 8.63
N ASN A 162 -8.11 -1.58 8.33
CA ASN A 162 -9.38 -1.40 7.63
C ASN A 162 -9.41 -1.99 6.22
N SER A 163 -8.25 -2.18 5.57
CA SER A 163 -8.19 -2.91 4.28
C SER A 163 -8.74 -4.33 4.41
N THR A 164 -8.47 -5.02 5.53
CA THR A 164 -9.03 -6.35 5.82
C THR A 164 -10.56 -6.32 5.82
N HIS A 165 -11.13 -5.36 6.55
CA HIS A 165 -12.58 -5.23 6.66
C HIS A 165 -13.22 -4.83 5.34
N ASN A 166 -12.63 -3.87 4.63
CA ASN A 166 -13.16 -3.35 3.38
C ASN A 166 -13.06 -4.38 2.23
N ARG A 167 -11.93 -5.07 2.06
CA ARG A 167 -11.80 -6.16 1.07
C ARG A 167 -12.83 -7.24 1.34
N THR A 168 -12.97 -7.67 2.59
CA THR A 168 -13.95 -8.68 3.00
C THR A 168 -15.39 -8.19 2.77
N GLN A 169 -15.69 -6.93 3.09
CA GLN A 169 -17.03 -6.37 2.82
C GLN A 169 -17.32 -6.32 1.31
N GLY A 170 -16.35 -5.91 0.49
CA GLY A 170 -16.47 -5.93 -0.97
C GLY A 170 -16.78 -7.34 -1.51
N MET A 171 -16.14 -8.38 -0.96
CA MET A 171 -16.46 -9.77 -1.28
C MET A 171 -17.91 -10.13 -0.90
N LYS A 172 -18.34 -9.75 0.31
CA LYS A 172 -19.71 -10.00 0.80
C LYS A 172 -20.77 -9.25 -0.01
N ASP A 173 -20.49 -8.03 -0.46
CA ASP A 173 -21.37 -7.26 -1.35
C ASP A 173 -21.67 -7.99 -2.66
N VAL A 174 -20.66 -8.66 -3.23
CA VAL A 174 -20.80 -9.49 -4.43
C VAL A 174 -21.58 -10.77 -4.09
N LEU A 175 -21.22 -11.46 -3.01
CA LEU A 175 -21.87 -12.70 -2.60
C LEU A 175 -23.38 -12.52 -2.35
N ALA A 176 -23.80 -11.34 -1.93
CA ALA A 176 -25.23 -11.01 -1.80
C ALA A 176 -26.02 -11.15 -3.13
N GLN A 177 -25.32 -11.08 -4.27
CA GLN A 177 -25.90 -11.25 -5.60
C GLN A 177 -25.87 -12.71 -6.07
N TYR A 178 -25.15 -13.59 -5.36
CA TYR A 178 -24.99 -15.01 -5.66
C TYR A 178 -25.49 -15.90 -4.51
N PRO A 179 -26.82 -16.01 -4.29
CA PRO A 179 -27.38 -16.68 -3.10
C PRO A 179 -27.06 -18.18 -3.00
N ASN A 180 -26.58 -18.79 -4.10
CA ASN A 180 -26.17 -20.19 -4.13
C ASN A 180 -24.68 -20.38 -3.83
N ILE A 181 -23.91 -19.32 -3.54
CA ILE A 181 -22.57 -19.39 -3.01
C ILE A 181 -22.61 -19.13 -1.50
N LYS A 182 -22.09 -20.05 -0.71
CA LYS A 182 -22.11 -19.96 0.76
C LYS A 182 -20.72 -19.68 1.30
N VAL A 183 -20.56 -18.70 2.18
CA VAL A 183 -19.37 -18.57 3.01
C VAL A 183 -19.43 -19.60 4.12
N VAL A 184 -18.45 -20.51 4.15
CA VAL A 184 -18.42 -21.61 5.12
C VAL A 184 -17.44 -21.37 6.26
N GLU A 185 -16.47 -20.47 6.07
CA GLU A 185 -15.53 -20.06 7.12
C GLU A 185 -14.87 -18.71 6.80
N GLU A 186 -14.56 -17.95 7.84
CA GLU A 186 -13.76 -16.74 7.76
C GLU A 186 -12.76 -16.74 8.91
N GLN A 187 -11.46 -16.65 8.61
CA GLN A 187 -10.43 -16.61 9.65
C GLN A 187 -9.21 -15.82 9.20
N THR A 188 -8.56 -15.13 10.14
CA THR A 188 -7.36 -14.34 9.87
C THR A 188 -6.13 -15.21 9.68
N ALA A 189 -5.30 -14.82 8.70
CA ALA A 189 -3.95 -15.33 8.49
C ALA A 189 -2.93 -14.15 8.36
N LEU A 190 -3.29 -12.96 8.87
CA LEU A 190 -2.41 -11.82 9.16
C LEU A 190 -1.60 -11.30 7.97
N TYR A 191 -2.06 -11.50 6.74
CA TYR A 191 -1.35 -11.21 5.48
C TYR A 191 -0.08 -12.05 5.24
N MET A 192 0.17 -13.10 6.04
CA MET A 192 1.40 -13.88 6.02
C MET A 192 1.22 -15.21 5.28
N ARG A 193 2.21 -15.58 4.43
CA ARG A 193 2.19 -16.80 3.62
C ARG A 193 2.16 -18.06 4.48
N ASP A 194 2.99 -18.12 5.52
CA ASP A 194 3.05 -19.26 6.44
C ASP A 194 1.73 -19.42 7.20
N LYS A 195 1.11 -18.33 7.65
CA LYS A 195 -0.20 -18.35 8.31
C LYS A 195 -1.33 -18.76 7.36
N GLY A 196 -1.28 -18.34 6.10
CA GLY A 196 -2.19 -18.82 5.06
C GLY A 196 -2.08 -20.30 4.82
N MET A 197 -0.83 -20.83 4.80
CA MET A 197 -0.57 -22.26 4.68
C MET A 197 -1.05 -23.04 5.90
N ASP A 198 -0.77 -22.58 7.11
CA ASP A 198 -1.22 -23.20 8.36
C ASP A 198 -2.75 -23.24 8.43
N LEU A 199 -3.42 -22.13 8.12
CA LEU A 199 -4.87 -22.02 8.15
C LEU A 199 -5.53 -22.97 7.14
N MET A 200 -5.02 -23.01 5.90
CA MET A 200 -5.50 -23.95 4.89
C MET A 200 -5.31 -25.41 5.33
N SER A 201 -4.15 -25.74 5.90
CA SER A 201 -3.87 -27.10 6.41
C SER A 201 -4.89 -27.49 7.49
N ASN A 202 -5.23 -26.58 8.40
CA ASN A 202 -6.24 -26.79 9.44
C ASN A 202 -7.63 -27.02 8.84
N TRP A 203 -8.04 -26.25 7.83
CA TRP A 203 -9.31 -26.44 7.15
C TRP A 203 -9.40 -27.80 6.45
N LEU A 204 -8.32 -28.23 5.78
CA LEU A 204 -8.24 -29.55 5.14
C LEU A 204 -8.31 -30.69 6.16
N LEU A 205 -7.58 -30.59 7.28
CA LEU A 205 -7.60 -31.59 8.36
C LEU A 205 -8.96 -31.70 9.04
N SER A 206 -9.72 -30.61 9.11
CA SER A 206 -11.09 -30.62 9.66
C SER A 206 -12.12 -31.30 8.75
N GLY A 207 -11.71 -31.76 7.57
CA GLY A 207 -12.62 -32.33 6.58
C GLY A 207 -13.54 -31.31 5.91
N ARG A 208 -13.23 -30.02 6.01
CA ARG A 208 -14.02 -28.95 5.42
C ARG A 208 -13.90 -28.96 3.89
N GLU A 209 -15.03 -28.93 3.24
CA GLU A 209 -15.10 -28.85 1.78
C GLU A 209 -15.48 -27.44 1.35
N PHE A 210 -14.79 -26.92 0.34
CA PHE A 210 -15.04 -25.62 -0.29
C PHE A 210 -14.50 -25.62 -1.72
N ASP A 211 -15.10 -24.80 -2.56
CA ASP A 211 -14.79 -24.70 -3.99
C ASP A 211 -13.82 -23.55 -4.27
N ALA A 212 -13.82 -22.54 -3.39
CA ALA A 212 -12.96 -21.38 -3.56
C ALA A 212 -12.41 -20.84 -2.22
N VAL A 213 -11.28 -20.11 -2.34
CA VAL A 213 -10.65 -19.31 -1.29
C VAL A 213 -10.59 -17.87 -1.77
N ALA A 214 -11.25 -16.96 -1.06
CA ALA A 214 -11.09 -15.52 -1.24
C ALA A 214 -10.09 -15.00 -0.21
N SER A 215 -8.88 -14.71 -0.65
CA SER A 215 -7.80 -14.25 0.23
C SER A 215 -7.67 -12.73 0.18
N ASN A 216 -7.53 -12.08 1.34
CA ASN A 216 -7.34 -10.63 1.38
C ASN A 216 -5.99 -10.17 0.78
N ASN A 217 -5.01 -11.07 0.57
CA ASN A 217 -3.81 -10.77 -0.21
C ASN A 217 -3.26 -12.03 -0.92
N ASP A 218 -2.26 -11.83 -1.79
CA ASP A 218 -1.61 -12.90 -2.56
C ASP A 218 -0.80 -13.85 -1.67
N GLU A 219 -0.11 -13.32 -0.66
CA GLU A 219 0.76 -14.13 0.19
C GLU A 219 -0.01 -15.24 0.90
N MET A 220 -1.14 -14.92 1.53
CA MET A 220 -1.99 -15.93 2.15
C MET A 220 -2.58 -16.91 1.14
N GLY A 221 -3.00 -16.40 -0.05
CA GLY A 221 -3.50 -17.22 -1.15
C GLY A 221 -2.45 -18.20 -1.67
N ILE A 222 -1.19 -17.78 -1.83
CA ILE A 222 -0.06 -18.63 -2.20
C ILE A 222 0.18 -19.67 -1.11
N GLY A 223 0.16 -19.28 0.17
CA GLY A 223 0.25 -20.22 1.29
C GLY A 223 -0.84 -21.30 1.24
N ALA A 224 -2.07 -20.90 0.97
CA ALA A 224 -3.20 -21.81 0.78
C ALA A 224 -2.96 -22.80 -0.38
N ALA A 225 -2.49 -22.31 -1.52
CA ALA A 225 -2.16 -23.14 -2.67
C ALA A 225 -1.05 -24.16 -2.35
N MET A 226 -0.04 -23.75 -1.57
CA MET A 226 1.05 -24.65 -1.12
C MET A 226 0.51 -25.78 -0.21
N ALA A 227 -0.39 -25.48 0.73
CA ALA A 227 -1.01 -26.47 1.59
C ALA A 227 -1.88 -27.47 0.81
N LEU A 228 -2.64 -26.98 -0.18
CA LEU A 228 -3.40 -27.86 -1.09
C LEU A 228 -2.48 -28.80 -1.86
N GLN A 229 -1.37 -28.30 -2.38
CA GLN A 229 -0.37 -29.12 -3.09
C GLN A 229 0.24 -30.19 -2.17
N GLN A 230 0.58 -29.85 -0.92
CA GLN A 230 1.08 -30.81 0.08
C GLN A 230 0.05 -31.89 0.42
N ALA A 231 -1.24 -31.55 0.38
CA ALA A 231 -2.34 -32.50 0.56
C ALA A 231 -2.67 -33.32 -0.72
N GLY A 232 -1.82 -33.23 -1.75
CA GLY A 232 -2.01 -33.95 -3.02
C GLY A 232 -3.08 -33.35 -3.93
N ARG A 233 -3.57 -32.13 -3.65
CA ARG A 233 -4.55 -31.42 -4.48
C ARG A 233 -3.81 -30.49 -5.45
N GLY A 234 -3.96 -30.75 -6.76
CA GLY A 234 -3.28 -30.00 -7.80
C GLY A 234 -3.72 -28.54 -7.91
N ALA A 235 -2.94 -27.73 -8.63
CA ALA A 235 -3.30 -26.36 -8.96
C ALA A 235 -4.68 -26.32 -9.64
N GLY A 236 -5.51 -25.37 -9.25
CA GLY A 236 -6.88 -25.21 -9.76
C GLY A 236 -7.92 -26.19 -9.20
N SER A 237 -7.55 -27.12 -8.31
CA SER A 237 -8.52 -27.99 -7.63
C SER A 237 -9.47 -27.21 -6.70
N VAL A 238 -9.04 -26.05 -6.24
CA VAL A 238 -9.79 -25.03 -5.53
C VAL A 238 -9.44 -23.69 -6.19
N LEU A 239 -10.42 -22.86 -6.49
CA LEU A 239 -10.18 -21.53 -7.04
C LEU A 239 -9.67 -20.61 -5.93
N ILE A 240 -8.53 -19.95 -6.12
CA ILE A 240 -7.97 -19.05 -5.13
C ILE A 240 -7.83 -17.68 -5.74
N GLY A 241 -8.47 -16.67 -5.13
CA GLY A 241 -8.27 -15.26 -5.47
C GLY A 241 -7.35 -14.59 -4.47
N GLY A 242 -6.55 -13.63 -4.94
CA GLY A 242 -5.64 -12.81 -4.14
C GLY A 242 -5.84 -11.31 -4.41
N VAL A 243 -5.06 -10.51 -3.74
CA VAL A 243 -4.89 -9.06 -3.95
C VAL A 243 -3.41 -8.76 -3.76
N ASP A 244 -2.86 -7.85 -4.46
CA ASP A 244 -1.56 -7.18 -4.46
C ASP A 244 -0.94 -7.14 -5.87
N GLY A 245 -0.91 -8.30 -6.57
CA GLY A 245 -0.24 -8.40 -7.87
C GLY A 245 1.28 -8.25 -7.75
N THR A 246 1.88 -8.72 -6.66
CA THR A 246 3.33 -8.78 -6.49
C THR A 246 3.97 -9.71 -7.52
N PRO A 247 5.29 -9.66 -7.77
CA PRO A 247 5.96 -10.62 -8.66
C PRO A 247 5.62 -12.08 -8.34
N ASP A 248 5.52 -12.44 -7.05
CA ASP A 248 5.13 -13.78 -6.61
C ASP A 248 3.64 -14.06 -6.92
N GLY A 249 2.75 -13.08 -6.68
CA GLY A 249 1.34 -13.17 -7.02
C GLY A 249 1.13 -13.37 -8.53
N LEU A 250 1.79 -12.56 -9.38
CA LEU A 250 1.75 -12.72 -10.83
C LEU A 250 2.26 -14.09 -11.27
N ALA A 251 3.37 -14.55 -10.68
CA ALA A 251 3.90 -15.88 -10.98
C ALA A 251 2.94 -17.00 -10.52
N ALA A 252 2.21 -16.80 -9.42
CA ALA A 252 1.22 -17.75 -8.92
C ALA A 252 -0.01 -17.81 -9.83
N VAL A 253 -0.50 -16.66 -10.35
CA VAL A 253 -1.57 -16.63 -11.37
C VAL A 253 -1.11 -17.34 -12.63
N LYS A 254 0.08 -17.04 -13.13
CA LYS A 254 0.62 -17.67 -14.35
C LYS A 254 0.77 -19.19 -14.24
N ARG A 255 1.07 -19.69 -13.04
CA ARG A 255 1.17 -21.14 -12.77
C ARG A 255 -0.16 -21.81 -12.40
N GLY A 256 -1.26 -21.07 -12.38
CA GLY A 256 -2.58 -21.57 -11.98
C GLY A 256 -2.70 -21.91 -10.48
N MET A 257 -1.77 -21.44 -9.65
CA MET A 257 -1.88 -21.53 -8.18
C MET A 257 -2.94 -20.57 -7.64
N LEU A 258 -3.00 -19.35 -8.21
CA LEU A 258 -4.09 -18.41 -8.03
C LEU A 258 -4.93 -18.37 -9.31
N ALA A 259 -6.24 -18.38 -9.17
CA ALA A 259 -7.18 -18.19 -10.28
C ALA A 259 -7.18 -16.74 -10.77
N ALA A 260 -6.99 -15.79 -9.85
CA ALA A 260 -6.87 -14.36 -10.11
C ALA A 260 -6.15 -13.66 -8.97
N SER A 261 -5.65 -12.46 -9.23
CA SER A 261 -5.25 -11.48 -8.22
C SER A 261 -5.86 -10.11 -8.56
N VAL A 262 -5.78 -9.16 -7.65
CA VAL A 262 -6.16 -7.79 -7.92
C VAL A 262 -4.91 -6.92 -7.74
N PHE A 263 -4.48 -6.26 -8.82
CA PHE A 263 -3.30 -5.42 -8.83
C PHE A 263 -3.49 -4.20 -7.93
N GLN A 264 -2.65 -4.08 -6.92
CA GLN A 264 -2.49 -2.91 -6.09
C GLN A 264 -1.21 -2.18 -6.48
N ASP A 265 -1.34 -1.03 -7.12
CA ASP A 265 -0.19 -0.30 -7.69
C ASP A 265 0.64 0.38 -6.59
N ALA A 266 1.63 -0.35 -6.05
CA ALA A 266 2.57 0.15 -5.04
C ALA A 266 3.36 1.36 -5.55
N ARG A 267 3.76 1.36 -6.82
CA ARG A 267 4.48 2.48 -7.45
C ARG A 267 3.60 3.71 -7.56
N GLY A 268 2.36 3.55 -8.03
CA GLY A 268 1.40 4.65 -8.10
C GLY A 268 1.13 5.28 -6.73
N GLN A 269 0.95 4.46 -5.68
CA GLN A 269 0.78 4.96 -4.32
C GLN A 269 2.04 5.66 -3.80
N ALA A 270 3.22 5.10 -4.04
CA ALA A 270 4.50 5.68 -3.64
C ALA A 270 4.75 7.04 -4.29
N HIS A 271 4.59 7.11 -5.62
CA HIS A 271 4.79 8.34 -6.39
C HIS A 271 3.78 9.41 -5.96
N GLY A 272 2.50 9.04 -5.85
CA GLY A 272 1.46 9.94 -5.37
C GLY A 272 1.75 10.50 -3.96
N ALA A 273 2.27 9.68 -3.04
CA ALA A 273 2.62 10.13 -1.69
C ALA A 273 3.79 11.12 -1.69
N ILE A 274 4.86 10.85 -2.43
CA ILE A 274 6.02 11.76 -2.51
C ILE A 274 5.66 13.07 -3.22
N GLU A 275 4.95 13.00 -4.35
CA GLU A 275 4.52 14.19 -5.10
C GLU A 275 3.56 15.07 -4.29
N ALA A 276 2.62 14.44 -3.58
CA ALA A 276 1.71 15.15 -2.69
C ALA A 276 2.47 15.83 -1.54
N ALA A 277 3.43 15.12 -0.92
CA ALA A 277 4.26 15.72 0.13
C ALA A 277 5.03 16.94 -0.40
N ILE A 278 5.64 16.87 -1.58
CA ILE A 278 6.35 17.99 -2.21
C ILE A 278 5.40 19.18 -2.47
N LYS A 279 4.21 18.94 -3.00
CA LYS A 279 3.21 19.99 -3.23
C LYS A 279 2.79 20.66 -1.93
N MET A 280 2.50 19.86 -0.89
CA MET A 280 2.08 20.39 0.41
C MET A 280 3.16 21.23 1.08
N THR A 281 4.44 20.87 0.96
CA THR A 281 5.55 21.69 1.48
C THR A 281 5.68 23.04 0.77
N LYS A 282 5.20 23.14 -0.47
CA LYS A 282 5.16 24.40 -1.25
C LYS A 282 3.87 25.20 -1.03
N GLY A 283 2.93 24.69 -0.21
CA GLY A 283 1.61 25.29 -0.03
C GLY A 283 0.70 25.14 -1.25
N GLU A 284 0.99 24.21 -2.13
CA GLU A 284 0.15 23.91 -3.30
C GLU A 284 -1.06 23.06 -2.87
N PRO A 285 -2.23 23.25 -3.49
CA PRO A 285 -3.42 22.47 -3.14
C PRO A 285 -3.26 21.02 -3.56
N VAL A 286 -3.72 20.09 -2.69
CA VAL A 286 -3.77 18.66 -2.94
C VAL A 286 -5.14 18.14 -2.49
N GLU A 287 -5.70 17.19 -3.23
CA GLU A 287 -6.94 16.51 -2.83
C GLU A 287 -6.75 15.75 -1.51
N GLN A 288 -7.80 15.72 -0.67
CA GLN A 288 -7.73 15.05 0.64
C GLN A 288 -7.50 13.53 0.50
N THR A 289 -7.95 12.93 -0.60
CA THR A 289 -7.68 11.53 -0.91
C THR A 289 -7.31 11.38 -2.38
N LEU A 290 -6.09 10.87 -2.63
CA LEU A 290 -5.62 10.49 -3.94
C LEU A 290 -5.89 9.00 -4.12
N TRP A 291 -6.83 8.66 -5.00
CA TRP A 291 -7.19 7.30 -5.27
C TRP A 291 -6.35 6.69 -6.38
N ILE A 292 -5.66 5.59 -6.08
CA ILE A 292 -4.94 4.77 -7.05
C ILE A 292 -5.82 3.56 -7.37
N PRO A 293 -6.20 3.33 -8.63
CA PRO A 293 -7.17 2.29 -8.97
C PRO A 293 -6.63 0.88 -8.72
N TYR A 294 -7.55 -0.03 -8.42
CA TYR A 294 -7.31 -1.47 -8.50
C TYR A 294 -7.63 -1.99 -9.90
N GLU A 295 -6.94 -3.05 -10.33
CA GLU A 295 -7.16 -3.71 -11.62
C GLU A 295 -7.16 -5.24 -11.44
N LEU A 296 -8.10 -5.93 -12.09
CA LEU A 296 -8.16 -7.39 -12.01
C LEU A 296 -7.06 -8.03 -12.87
N ILE A 297 -6.32 -8.97 -12.26
CA ILE A 297 -5.32 -9.80 -12.92
C ILE A 297 -5.90 -11.21 -13.09
N THR A 298 -5.86 -11.70 -14.32
CA THR A 298 -6.29 -13.05 -14.69
C THR A 298 -5.20 -13.75 -15.50
N PRO A 299 -5.28 -15.05 -15.74
CA PRO A 299 -4.32 -15.73 -16.62
C PRO A 299 -4.21 -15.12 -18.03
N GLU A 300 -5.29 -14.50 -18.53
CA GLU A 300 -5.35 -13.91 -19.86
C GLU A 300 -4.55 -12.59 -19.97
N ASN A 301 -4.38 -11.83 -18.86
CA ASN A 301 -3.73 -10.52 -18.88
C ASN A 301 -2.48 -10.40 -17.99
N VAL A 302 -2.10 -11.43 -17.25
CA VAL A 302 -1.00 -11.41 -16.27
C VAL A 302 0.34 -10.96 -16.86
N ASP A 303 0.62 -11.27 -18.13
CA ASP A 303 1.87 -10.88 -18.77
C ASP A 303 2.01 -9.35 -18.95
N SER A 304 0.88 -8.63 -19.11
CA SER A 304 0.89 -7.17 -19.18
C SER A 304 1.30 -6.54 -17.84
N PHE A 305 0.87 -7.10 -16.72
CA PHE A 305 1.26 -6.65 -15.38
C PHE A 305 2.72 -6.98 -15.07
N GLN A 306 3.22 -8.16 -15.50
CA GLN A 306 4.65 -8.47 -15.40
C GLN A 306 5.53 -7.47 -16.14
N ALA A 307 5.07 -6.97 -17.28
CA ALA A 307 5.79 -5.94 -18.05
C ALA A 307 5.79 -4.58 -17.30
N ARG A 308 4.70 -4.21 -16.63
CA ARG A 308 4.59 -2.96 -15.82
C ARG A 308 5.54 -2.96 -14.63
N LEU A 309 5.72 -4.10 -13.94
CA LEU A 309 6.62 -4.19 -12.78
C LEU A 309 8.11 -4.08 -13.16
N LYS A 310 8.48 -4.19 -14.43
CA LYS A 310 9.87 -4.06 -14.91
C LYS A 310 10.23 -2.62 -15.33
N GLN A 311 9.28 -1.74 -15.40
CA GLN A 311 9.44 -0.33 -15.74
C GLN A 311 9.70 0.52 -14.50
#